data_104746f7904c97f60a441f73ff09c92e
#
_entry.id   104746f7904c97f60a441f73ff09c92e
#
_cell.length_a   1.000
_cell.length_b   1.000
_cell.length_c   1.000
_cell.angle_alpha   90.00
_cell.angle_beta   90.00
_cell.angle_gamma   90.00
#
_symmetry.space_group_name_H-M   'P 1'
#
loop_
_entity.id
_entity.type
_entity.pdbx_description
1 polymer ?
#
loop_
_entity_poly.entity_id
_entity_poly.type
_entity_poly.pdbx_seq_one_letter_code
_entity_poly.pdbx_strand_id
1 'polypeptide(L)'
;AQITNFNRGRFLGLSISHTLSPTSFLQVNVSENKYNYESYLFEDPLDNRYITPDSLFLARLENRIPDHIIEQYGDQVQYFPAYSLYRAGVDNRRFKRETKTNNYKLDFTSQINKYNQVKLGLDFSSHSLMLDTYSLLDSTLTDQVYTPIIPDKESFTRSYYVRKPTEFAIYAQDKIEYGDMIINLGLRYESFNPNAKIPNNIHEPYIKDPRNPALDTLSNVELENINWGDISY
;
A
#
# COMPACT_ATOMS: atom_id res chain seq x y z
N ALA A 1 5.43 -3.41 25.78
CA ALA A 1 4.79 -2.31 25.04
C ALA A 1 3.79 -2.92 24.05
N GLN A 2 2.77 -2.17 23.65
CA GLN A 2 1.72 -2.62 22.73
C GLN A 2 1.84 -1.83 21.43
N ILE A 3 1.69 -2.51 20.29
CA ILE A 3 1.65 -1.86 18.98
C ILE A 3 0.50 -0.87 18.93
N THR A 4 0.78 0.30 18.40
CA THR A 4 -0.21 1.36 18.20
C THR A 4 -0.52 1.50 16.73
N ASN A 5 -1.81 1.61 16.40
CA ASN A 5 -2.32 1.79 15.07
C ASN A 5 -2.82 3.23 14.92
N PHE A 6 -2.33 3.91 13.90
CA PHE A 6 -2.71 5.29 13.59
C PHE A 6 -3.47 5.33 12.28
N ASN A 7 -4.67 5.91 12.34
CA ASN A 7 -5.51 6.15 11.19
C ASN A 7 -5.73 7.65 11.02
N ARG A 8 -5.40 8.19 9.85
CA ARG A 8 -5.65 9.59 9.51
C ARG A 8 -6.30 9.68 8.15
N GLY A 9 -7.49 10.26 8.09
CA GLY A 9 -8.21 10.55 6.87
C GLY A 9 -8.38 12.05 6.65
N ARG A 10 -8.26 12.50 5.40
CA ARG A 10 -8.60 13.85 4.98
C ARG A 10 -9.40 13.79 3.71
N PHE A 11 -10.53 14.48 3.70
CA PHE A 11 -11.36 14.68 2.51
C PHE A 11 -11.47 16.18 2.23
N LEU A 12 -11.22 16.55 0.98
CA LEU A 12 -11.46 17.91 0.46
C LEU A 12 -12.31 17.76 -0.79
N GLY A 13 -13.39 18.53 -0.87
CA GLY A 13 -14.28 18.48 -2.01
C GLY A 13 -14.82 19.85 -2.37
N LEU A 14 -14.95 20.09 -3.66
CA LEU A 14 -15.58 21.27 -4.24
C LEU A 14 -16.61 20.82 -5.26
N SER A 15 -17.83 21.34 -5.14
CA SER A 15 -18.90 21.15 -6.11
C SER A 15 -19.37 22.52 -6.60
N ILE A 16 -19.40 22.67 -7.92
CA ILE A 16 -19.89 23.89 -8.58
C ILE A 16 -21.01 23.47 -9.52
N SER A 17 -22.17 24.11 -9.37
CA SER A 17 -23.29 23.96 -10.29
C SER A 17 -23.53 25.27 -11.03
N HIS A 18 -23.61 25.20 -12.35
CA HIS A 18 -23.87 26.35 -13.19
C HIS A 18 -25.11 26.12 -14.07
N THR A 19 -26.10 26.97 -13.95
CA THR A 19 -27.31 26.94 -14.78
C THR A 19 -27.03 27.62 -16.11
N LEU A 20 -27.06 26.85 -17.19
CA LEU A 20 -26.84 27.30 -18.56
C LEU A 20 -28.12 27.87 -19.17
N SER A 21 -29.27 27.27 -18.83
CA SER A 21 -30.61 27.71 -19.26
C SER A 21 -31.63 27.29 -18.19
N PRO A 22 -32.90 27.73 -18.30
CA PRO A 22 -33.96 27.26 -17.38
C PRO A 22 -34.15 25.76 -17.34
N THR A 23 -33.66 25.02 -18.35
CA THR A 23 -33.81 23.58 -18.51
C THR A 23 -32.50 22.81 -18.48
N SER A 24 -31.36 23.51 -18.38
CA SER A 24 -30.03 22.86 -18.48
C SER A 24 -29.08 23.37 -17.43
N PHE A 25 -28.34 22.47 -16.81
CA PHE A 25 -27.30 22.81 -15.86
C PHE A 25 -26.09 21.90 -15.99
N LEU A 26 -24.95 22.43 -15.59
CA LEU A 26 -23.66 21.77 -15.54
C LEU A 26 -23.22 21.69 -14.08
N GLN A 27 -22.73 20.53 -13.67
CA GLN A 27 -22.16 20.33 -12.36
C GLN A 27 -20.74 19.78 -12.49
N VAL A 28 -19.82 20.44 -11.80
CA VAL A 28 -18.43 20.02 -11.69
C VAL A 28 -18.14 19.65 -10.24
N ASN A 29 -17.62 18.47 -10.03
CA ASN A 29 -17.20 17.99 -8.72
C ASN A 29 -15.72 17.63 -8.77
N VAL A 30 -14.95 18.18 -7.85
CA VAL A 30 -13.53 17.86 -7.67
C VAL A 30 -13.33 17.47 -6.22
N SER A 31 -12.70 16.33 -5.98
CA SER A 31 -12.40 15.92 -4.62
C SER A 31 -11.05 15.22 -4.49
N GLU A 32 -10.41 15.43 -3.35
CA GLU A 32 -9.24 14.72 -2.89
C GLU A 32 -9.59 13.94 -1.63
N ASN A 33 -9.32 12.64 -1.63
CA ASN A 33 -9.37 11.80 -0.45
C ASN A 33 -7.97 11.24 -0.16
N LYS A 34 -7.46 11.50 1.03
CA LYS A 34 -6.19 10.97 1.49
C LYS A 34 -6.39 10.18 2.77
N TYR A 35 -5.90 8.94 2.78
CA TYR A 35 -5.99 8.06 3.92
C TYR A 35 -4.61 7.48 4.23
N ASN A 36 -4.15 7.65 5.47
CA ASN A 36 -2.90 7.12 5.98
C ASN A 36 -3.19 6.13 7.09
N TYR A 37 -2.58 4.98 7.02
CA TYR A 37 -2.54 3.99 8.08
C TYR A 37 -1.08 3.69 8.41
N GLU A 38 -0.74 3.79 9.68
CA GLU A 38 0.57 3.46 10.22
C GLU A 38 0.42 2.55 11.44
N SER A 39 1.30 1.57 11.54
CA SER A 39 1.35 0.64 12.67
C SER A 39 2.81 0.44 13.08
N TYR A 40 3.11 0.75 14.31
CA TYR A 40 4.44 0.64 14.90
C TYR A 40 4.36 0.65 16.43
N LEU A 41 5.45 0.23 17.06
CA LEU A 41 5.56 0.26 18.52
C LEU A 41 6.04 1.63 19.01
N PHE A 42 7.08 2.18 18.39
CA PHE A 42 7.59 3.52 18.65
C PHE A 42 7.64 4.32 17.36
N GLU A 43 7.37 5.62 17.42
CA GLU A 43 7.29 6.50 16.24
C GLU A 43 8.63 6.57 15.52
N ASP A 44 9.72 6.81 16.22
CA ASP A 44 11.05 6.77 15.66
C ASP A 44 11.50 5.32 15.41
N PRO A 45 11.83 4.93 14.18
CA PRO A 45 12.34 3.59 13.90
C PRO A 45 13.72 3.32 14.53
N LEU A 46 14.44 4.36 14.88
CA LEU A 46 15.76 4.25 15.54
C LEU A 46 15.69 4.46 17.05
N ASP A 47 14.49 4.43 17.63
CA ASP A 47 14.29 4.59 19.06
C ASP A 47 15.04 3.50 19.84
N ASN A 48 15.85 3.92 20.81
CA ASN A 48 16.64 3.03 21.64
C ASN A 48 15.82 1.97 22.38
N ARG A 49 14.54 2.18 22.55
CA ARG A 49 13.62 1.20 23.17
C ARG A 49 13.34 -0.02 22.29
N TYR A 50 13.63 0.03 20.99
CA TYR A 50 13.68 -1.17 20.14
C TYR A 50 14.85 -2.07 20.51
N ILE A 51 15.87 -1.48 21.08
CA ILE A 51 17.03 -2.16 21.65
C ILE A 51 16.65 -2.52 23.08
N THR A 52 15.81 -3.50 23.25
CA THR A 52 15.75 -4.11 24.58
C THR A 52 17.02 -4.94 24.72
N PRO A 53 17.87 -4.60 25.69
CA PRO A 53 18.86 -5.57 26.09
C PRO A 53 18.05 -6.79 26.52
N ASP A 54 18.02 -7.81 25.66
CA ASP A 54 17.58 -9.12 26.09
C ASP A 54 18.47 -9.43 27.28
N SER A 55 17.87 -9.45 28.46
CA SER A 55 18.61 -9.73 29.69
C SER A 55 19.38 -11.05 29.58
N LEU A 56 18.84 -11.98 28.77
CA LEU A 56 19.50 -13.24 28.42
C LEU A 56 20.65 -13.04 27.43
N PHE A 57 20.52 -12.13 26.47
CA PHE A 57 21.60 -11.82 25.54
C PHE A 57 22.76 -11.11 26.24
N LEU A 58 22.47 -10.14 27.11
CA LEU A 58 23.49 -9.49 27.93
C LEU A 58 24.11 -10.47 28.96
N ALA A 59 23.30 -11.28 29.60
CA ALA A 59 23.77 -12.33 30.50
C ALA A 59 24.69 -13.33 29.77
N ARG A 60 24.43 -13.60 28.50
CA ARG A 60 25.25 -14.45 27.65
C ARG A 60 26.56 -13.77 27.23
N LEU A 61 26.52 -12.49 26.81
CA LEU A 61 27.71 -11.73 26.49
C LEU A 61 28.64 -11.54 27.69
N GLU A 62 28.06 -11.44 28.89
CA GLU A 62 28.80 -11.25 30.12
C GLU A 62 29.11 -12.58 30.85
N ASN A 63 28.87 -13.73 30.21
CA ASN A 63 29.00 -15.06 30.82
C ASN A 63 28.24 -15.23 32.15
N ARG A 64 27.14 -14.50 32.33
CA ARG A 64 26.31 -14.50 33.52
C ARG A 64 25.04 -15.33 33.39
N ILE A 65 25.07 -16.40 32.62
CA ILE A 65 23.94 -17.32 32.58
C ILE A 65 23.89 -18.05 33.93
N PRO A 66 22.75 -18.00 34.64
CA PRO A 66 22.61 -18.69 35.93
C PRO A 66 22.93 -20.19 35.78
N ASP A 67 23.73 -20.73 36.71
CA ASP A 67 24.19 -22.11 36.68
C ASP A 67 23.06 -23.13 36.55
N HIS A 68 21.93 -22.88 37.21
CA HIS A 68 20.76 -23.73 37.14
C HIS A 68 20.14 -23.84 35.71
N ILE A 69 20.34 -22.83 34.86
CA ILE A 69 19.91 -22.86 33.46
C ILE A 69 20.91 -23.67 32.65
N ILE A 70 22.19 -23.55 32.93
CA ILE A 70 23.24 -24.36 32.32
C ILE A 70 23.06 -25.83 32.71
N GLU A 71 22.77 -26.11 33.96
CA GLU A 71 22.51 -27.46 34.43
C GLU A 71 21.27 -28.12 33.81
N GLN A 72 20.21 -27.31 33.61
CA GLN A 72 18.95 -27.79 33.05
C GLN A 72 18.99 -28.01 31.54
N TYR A 73 19.69 -27.19 30.80
CA TYR A 73 19.66 -27.15 29.35
C TYR A 73 21.00 -27.45 28.67
N GLY A 74 22.11 -27.55 29.45
CA GLY A 74 23.44 -27.87 28.99
C GLY A 74 23.91 -26.89 27.88
N ASP A 75 24.74 -27.37 26.98
CA ASP A 75 25.22 -26.60 25.82
C ASP A 75 24.11 -26.20 24.85
N GLN A 76 22.92 -26.75 24.99
CA GLN A 76 21.74 -26.38 24.18
C GLN A 76 21.16 -24.98 24.55
N VAL A 77 21.63 -24.36 25.62
CA VAL A 77 21.33 -22.95 25.92
C VAL A 77 21.72 -22.02 24.75
N GLN A 78 22.54 -22.52 23.82
CA GLN A 78 22.86 -21.78 22.58
C GLN A 78 21.71 -21.74 21.58
N TYR A 79 20.71 -22.62 21.70
CA TYR A 79 19.55 -22.69 20.80
C TYR A 79 18.29 -22.27 21.53
N PHE A 80 18.02 -20.98 21.60
CA PHE A 80 16.67 -20.53 21.95
C PHE A 80 15.73 -20.82 20.77
N PRO A 81 14.69 -21.62 20.98
CA PRO A 81 13.69 -21.81 19.95
C PRO A 81 13.05 -20.44 19.62
N ALA A 82 12.73 -20.24 18.34
CA ALA A 82 12.17 -18.98 17.83
C ALA A 82 10.95 -18.45 18.61
N TYR A 83 10.21 -19.31 19.28
CA TYR A 83 9.08 -18.92 20.12
C TYR A 83 9.47 -18.29 21.48
N SER A 84 10.70 -18.42 21.92
CA SER A 84 11.18 -17.76 23.15
C SER A 84 11.40 -16.25 22.96
N LEU A 85 11.61 -15.82 21.71
CA LEU A 85 11.75 -14.42 21.34
C LEU A 85 10.48 -13.60 21.64
N TYR A 86 9.30 -14.22 21.56
CA TYR A 86 8.05 -13.54 21.89
C TYR A 86 7.83 -13.24 23.39
N ARG A 87 8.60 -13.83 24.27
CA ARG A 87 8.50 -13.55 25.71
C ARG A 87 9.37 -12.38 26.18
N ALA A 88 10.42 -12.06 25.45
CA ALA A 88 11.39 -11.04 25.81
C ALA A 88 11.67 -10.02 24.70
N GLY A 89 11.12 -10.21 23.48
CA GLY A 89 11.36 -9.36 22.34
C GLY A 89 10.43 -8.16 22.25
N VAL A 90 10.84 -7.18 21.48
CA VAL A 90 10.07 -6.01 21.06
C VAL A 90 9.57 -6.27 19.64
N ASP A 91 8.29 -5.98 19.37
CA ASP A 91 7.80 -6.05 17.99
C ASP A 91 8.46 -4.94 17.16
N ASN A 92 9.31 -5.36 16.24
CA ASN A 92 10.12 -4.49 15.37
C ASN A 92 9.47 -4.28 14.00
N ARG A 93 8.24 -4.79 13.79
CA ARG A 93 7.51 -4.62 12.53
C ARG A 93 7.00 -3.20 12.39
N ARG A 94 7.13 -2.68 11.18
CA ARG A 94 6.58 -1.39 10.79
C ARG A 94 5.74 -1.55 9.54
N PHE A 95 4.59 -0.90 9.56
CA PHE A 95 3.65 -0.92 8.44
C PHE A 95 3.17 0.50 8.17
N LYS A 96 3.25 0.92 6.93
CA LYS A 96 2.71 2.19 6.46
C LYS A 96 1.98 1.97 5.14
N ARG A 97 0.76 2.47 5.06
CA ARG A 97 -0.03 2.53 3.83
C ARG A 97 -0.60 3.92 3.65
N GLU A 98 -0.39 4.48 2.48
CA GLU A 98 -1.00 5.74 2.07
C GLU A 98 -1.84 5.49 0.82
N THR A 99 -3.09 5.96 0.85
CA THR A 99 -3.97 5.99 -0.31
C THR A 99 -4.39 7.42 -0.54
N LYS A 100 -4.12 7.94 -1.74
CA LYS A 100 -4.59 9.23 -2.20
C LYS A 100 -5.42 9.03 -3.45
N THR A 101 -6.63 9.59 -3.48
CA THR A 101 -7.54 9.54 -4.62
C THR A 101 -7.97 10.96 -4.96
N ASN A 102 -7.79 11.36 -6.21
CA ASN A 102 -8.33 12.58 -6.77
C ASN A 102 -9.43 12.20 -7.75
N ASN A 103 -10.63 12.75 -7.54
CA ASN A 103 -11.78 12.51 -8.40
C ASN A 103 -12.18 13.80 -9.10
N TYR A 104 -12.49 13.71 -10.38
CA TYR A 104 -12.97 14.80 -11.23
C TYR A 104 -14.21 14.31 -11.96
N LYS A 105 -15.33 14.93 -11.68
CA LYS A 105 -16.61 14.55 -12.27
C LYS A 105 -17.29 15.75 -12.90
N LEU A 106 -17.80 15.57 -14.11
CA LEU A 106 -18.56 16.54 -14.87
C LEU A 106 -19.91 15.92 -15.23
N ASP A 107 -20.98 16.53 -14.81
CA ASP A 107 -22.37 16.14 -15.11
C ASP A 107 -23.05 17.28 -15.86
N PHE A 108 -23.58 16.98 -17.02
CA PHE A 108 -24.49 17.87 -17.76
C PHE A 108 -25.89 17.26 -17.74
N THR A 109 -26.88 18.04 -17.33
CA THR A 109 -28.28 17.62 -17.32
C THR A 109 -29.10 18.64 -18.09
N SER A 110 -29.97 18.16 -18.98
CA SER A 110 -30.86 19.01 -19.76
C SER A 110 -32.23 18.37 -19.94
N GLN A 111 -33.27 19.14 -19.65
CA GLN A 111 -34.64 18.81 -20.03
C GLN A 111 -34.85 19.24 -21.49
N ILE A 112 -34.69 18.29 -22.42
CA ILE A 112 -34.75 18.55 -23.87
C ILE A 112 -36.16 18.93 -24.30
N ASN A 113 -37.17 18.23 -23.75
CA ASN A 113 -38.58 18.50 -23.96
C ASN A 113 -39.37 18.06 -22.73
N LYS A 114 -40.71 18.17 -22.78
CA LYS A 114 -41.60 17.83 -21.68
C LYS A 114 -41.56 16.35 -21.28
N TYR A 115 -40.94 15.49 -22.09
CA TYR A 115 -40.90 14.06 -21.86
C TYR A 115 -39.50 13.55 -21.54
N ASN A 116 -38.46 14.18 -22.09
CA ASN A 116 -37.10 13.65 -22.07
C ASN A 116 -36.16 14.55 -21.26
N GLN A 117 -35.51 13.95 -20.27
CA GLN A 117 -34.40 14.57 -19.55
C GLN A 117 -33.14 13.76 -19.79
N VAL A 118 -32.16 14.39 -20.47
CA VAL A 118 -30.89 13.75 -20.78
C VAL A 118 -29.84 14.16 -19.75
N LYS A 119 -29.05 13.17 -19.32
CA LYS A 119 -27.88 13.36 -18.48
C LYS A 119 -26.67 12.77 -19.16
N LEU A 120 -25.60 13.57 -19.29
CA LEU A 120 -24.29 13.16 -19.77
C LEU A 120 -23.28 13.37 -18.66
N GLY A 121 -22.33 12.47 -18.53
CA GLY A 121 -21.30 12.62 -17.51
C GLY A 121 -19.96 12.06 -17.91
N LEU A 122 -18.93 12.68 -17.37
CA LEU A 122 -17.54 12.24 -17.41
C LEU A 122 -17.07 12.06 -15.98
N ASP A 123 -16.31 10.99 -15.74
CA ASP A 123 -15.74 10.67 -14.43
C ASP A 123 -14.28 10.24 -14.63
N PHE A 124 -13.38 10.90 -13.95
CA PHE A 124 -11.96 10.57 -13.98
C PHE A 124 -11.43 10.49 -12.56
N SER A 125 -10.80 9.37 -12.24
CA SER A 125 -10.17 9.15 -10.94
C SER A 125 -8.69 8.81 -11.11
N SER A 126 -7.86 9.47 -10.32
CA SER A 126 -6.42 9.19 -10.24
C SER A 126 -6.06 8.79 -8.81
N HIS A 127 -5.42 7.65 -8.67
CA HIS A 127 -5.06 7.09 -7.39
C HIS A 127 -3.54 7.11 -7.20
N SER A 128 -3.11 7.15 -5.95
CA SER A 128 -1.75 6.88 -5.55
C SER A 128 -1.80 5.97 -4.34
N LEU A 129 -1.31 4.74 -4.51
CA LEU A 129 -1.29 3.70 -3.50
C LEU A 129 0.18 3.45 -3.12
N MET A 130 0.54 3.73 -1.87
CA MET A 130 1.86 3.47 -1.33
C MET A 130 1.74 2.44 -0.21
N LEU A 131 2.57 1.41 -0.28
CA LEU A 131 2.82 0.47 0.80
C LEU A 131 4.30 0.51 1.16
N ASP A 132 4.56 0.50 2.46
CA ASP A 132 5.90 0.35 3.02
C ASP A 132 5.79 -0.51 4.28
N THR A 133 6.27 -1.74 4.20
CA THR A 133 6.25 -2.67 5.33
C THR A 133 7.59 -3.38 5.45
N TYR A 134 8.11 -3.42 6.64
CA TYR A 134 9.39 -4.04 6.97
C TYR A 134 9.49 -4.36 8.46
N SER A 135 10.45 -5.20 8.78
CA SER A 135 10.94 -5.37 10.15
C SER A 135 12.29 -4.70 10.29
N LEU A 136 12.49 -4.02 11.41
CA LEU A 136 13.82 -3.50 11.76
C LEU A 136 14.78 -4.68 11.91
N LEU A 137 15.97 -4.52 11.36
CA LEU A 137 17.03 -5.51 11.45
C LEU A 137 17.94 -5.18 12.62
N ASP A 138 18.53 -6.22 13.17
CA ASP A 138 19.51 -6.11 14.24
C ASP A 138 20.89 -5.90 13.66
N SER A 139 21.63 -4.92 14.15
CA SER A 139 23.05 -4.87 13.86
C SER A 139 23.79 -5.83 14.79
N THR A 140 24.00 -7.04 14.33
CA THR A 140 24.61 -8.10 15.16
C THR A 140 26.14 -8.00 15.25
N LEU A 141 26.75 -6.94 14.68
CA LEU A 141 28.06 -7.33 14.18
C LEU A 141 29.29 -6.69 14.71
N THR A 142 29.38 -5.56 15.33
CA THR A 142 30.77 -5.19 15.53
C THR A 142 31.14 -4.48 16.82
N ASP A 143 30.24 -3.76 17.45
CA ASP A 143 30.70 -2.92 18.56
C ASP A 143 29.82 -2.90 19.82
N GLN A 144 29.17 -4.00 20.16
CA GLN A 144 28.39 -4.12 21.42
C GLN A 144 27.21 -3.13 21.58
N VAL A 145 26.98 -2.29 20.60
CA VAL A 145 25.84 -1.39 20.54
C VAL A 145 24.88 -1.90 19.49
N TYR A 146 23.86 -2.56 19.94
CA TYR A 146 22.74 -2.95 19.11
C TYR A 146 22.01 -1.70 18.64
N THR A 147 22.02 -1.44 17.36
CA THR A 147 21.28 -0.34 16.75
C THR A 147 20.28 -0.90 15.74
N PRO A 148 19.02 -0.47 15.79
CA PRO A 148 18.06 -0.90 14.77
C PRO A 148 18.51 -0.39 13.40
N ILE A 149 18.41 -1.27 12.40
CA ILE A 149 18.72 -0.94 11.01
C ILE A 149 17.42 -0.97 10.23
N ILE A 150 17.17 0.09 9.46
CA ILE A 150 16.07 0.14 8.50
C ILE A 150 16.56 -0.53 7.21
N PRO A 151 15.93 -1.63 6.76
CA PRO A 151 16.33 -2.27 5.51
C PRO A 151 16.09 -1.35 4.31
N ASP A 152 16.93 -1.45 3.30
CA ASP A 152 16.78 -0.70 2.05
C ASP A 152 15.45 -1.05 1.36
N LYS A 153 14.91 -0.10 0.59
CA LYS A 153 13.63 -0.28 -0.12
C LYS A 153 13.65 -1.43 -1.13
N GLU A 154 14.81 -1.74 -1.64
CA GLU A 154 15.04 -2.82 -2.61
C GLU A 154 15.37 -4.16 -1.95
N SER A 155 15.47 -4.17 -0.62
CA SER A 155 15.72 -5.39 0.15
C SER A 155 14.51 -6.32 0.07
N PHE A 156 14.75 -7.63 -0.04
CA PHE A 156 13.70 -8.65 0.04
C PHE A 156 13.00 -8.73 1.41
N THR A 157 13.59 -8.10 2.44
CA THR A 157 12.99 -7.99 3.79
C THR A 157 12.06 -6.79 3.94
N ARG A 158 11.93 -5.95 2.87
CA ARG A 158 11.05 -4.78 2.85
C ARG A 158 10.17 -4.82 1.63
N SER A 159 8.86 -4.73 1.81
CA SER A 159 7.92 -4.55 0.72
C SER A 159 7.61 -3.06 0.59
N TYR A 160 8.18 -2.44 -0.44
CA TYR A 160 7.92 -1.05 -0.78
C TYR A 160 7.43 -0.94 -2.22
N TYR A 161 6.27 -0.32 -2.41
CA TYR A 161 5.83 0.04 -3.75
C TYR A 161 4.94 1.28 -3.75
N VAL A 162 4.90 1.93 -4.91
CA VAL A 162 3.94 2.99 -5.24
C VAL A 162 3.28 2.61 -6.55
N ARG A 163 1.93 2.58 -6.56
CA ARG A 163 1.12 2.34 -7.76
C ARG A 163 0.21 3.53 -8.00
N LYS A 164 0.00 3.86 -9.27
CA LYS A 164 -0.80 5.03 -9.66
C LYS A 164 -1.86 4.64 -10.69
N PRO A 165 -2.84 3.81 -10.31
CA PRO A 165 -3.93 3.46 -11.22
C PRO A 165 -4.78 4.67 -11.56
N THR A 166 -5.41 4.62 -12.74
CA THR A 166 -6.36 5.62 -13.22
C THR A 166 -7.64 4.96 -13.71
N GLU A 167 -8.75 5.64 -13.50
CA GLU A 167 -10.06 5.22 -13.94
C GLU A 167 -10.68 6.34 -14.77
N PHE A 168 -11.35 5.97 -15.84
CA PHE A 168 -12.11 6.87 -16.69
C PHE A 168 -13.46 6.28 -17.00
N ALA A 169 -14.50 7.08 -16.92
CA ALA A 169 -15.82 6.68 -17.34
C ALA A 169 -16.54 7.81 -18.07
N ILE A 170 -17.35 7.42 -19.07
CA ILE A 170 -18.30 8.29 -19.75
C ILE A 170 -19.68 7.63 -19.73
N TYR A 171 -20.70 8.40 -19.51
CA TYR A 171 -22.06 7.88 -19.52
C TYR A 171 -23.07 8.86 -20.11
N ALA A 172 -24.12 8.27 -20.64
CA ALA A 172 -25.29 8.97 -21.14
C ALA A 172 -26.54 8.26 -20.61
N GLN A 173 -27.51 9.04 -20.15
CA GLN A 173 -28.80 8.55 -19.64
C GLN A 173 -29.92 9.44 -20.17
N ASP A 174 -31.05 8.81 -20.54
CA ASP A 174 -32.30 9.49 -20.84
C ASP A 174 -33.40 9.00 -19.88
N LYS A 175 -34.06 9.95 -19.22
CA LYS A 175 -35.24 9.72 -18.44
C LYS A 175 -36.44 10.18 -19.26
N ILE A 176 -37.27 9.22 -19.63
CA ILE A 176 -38.47 9.42 -20.45
C ILE A 176 -39.67 9.36 -19.54
N GLU A 177 -40.49 10.42 -19.51
CA GLU A 177 -41.75 10.52 -18.76
C GLU A 177 -42.91 10.66 -19.72
N TYR A 178 -43.80 9.65 -19.75
CA TYR A 178 -44.97 9.65 -20.59
C TYR A 178 -46.20 9.22 -19.80
N GLY A 179 -47.11 10.16 -19.46
CA GLY A 179 -48.23 9.90 -18.58
C GLY A 179 -47.76 9.42 -17.21
N ASP A 180 -48.23 8.26 -16.80
CA ASP A 180 -47.86 7.61 -15.53
C ASP A 180 -46.63 6.71 -15.65
N MET A 181 -46.03 6.64 -16.84
CA MET A 181 -44.87 5.77 -17.10
C MET A 181 -43.56 6.56 -17.07
N ILE A 182 -42.57 6.03 -16.33
CA ILE A 182 -41.18 6.56 -16.28
C ILE A 182 -40.25 5.46 -16.73
N ILE A 183 -39.45 5.75 -17.75
CA ILE A 183 -38.42 4.86 -18.27
C ILE A 183 -37.06 5.54 -18.12
N ASN A 184 -36.07 4.84 -17.54
CA ASN A 184 -34.68 5.28 -17.48
C ASN A 184 -33.82 4.35 -18.35
N LEU A 185 -33.21 4.91 -19.35
CA LEU A 185 -32.26 4.21 -20.25
C LEU A 185 -30.89 4.85 -20.10
N GLY A 186 -29.83 4.05 -20.09
CA GLY A 186 -28.49 4.60 -19.99
C GLY A 186 -27.45 3.62 -20.47
N LEU A 187 -26.34 4.20 -20.91
CA LEU A 187 -25.12 3.49 -21.27
C LEU A 187 -23.96 4.13 -20.51
N ARG A 188 -23.05 3.29 -20.04
CA ARG A 188 -21.82 3.69 -19.39
C ARG A 188 -20.65 2.87 -19.95
N TYR A 189 -19.61 3.56 -20.34
CA TYR A 189 -18.32 2.96 -20.69
C TYR A 189 -17.33 3.29 -19.57
N GLU A 190 -16.57 2.29 -19.14
CA GLU A 190 -15.53 2.42 -18.12
C GLU A 190 -14.22 1.84 -18.63
N SER A 191 -13.13 2.49 -18.29
CA SER A 191 -11.77 2.03 -18.54
C SER A 191 -10.95 2.17 -17.27
N PHE A 192 -10.25 1.11 -16.90
CA PHE A 192 -9.35 1.06 -15.76
C PHE A 192 -7.94 0.75 -16.24
N ASN A 193 -6.99 1.60 -15.87
CA ASN A 193 -5.57 1.35 -16.11
C ASN A 193 -4.85 1.20 -14.76
N PRO A 194 -4.39 0.01 -14.40
CA PRO A 194 -3.68 -0.23 -13.15
C PRO A 194 -2.30 0.43 -13.10
N ASN A 195 -1.74 0.91 -14.24
CA ASN A 195 -0.37 1.38 -14.36
C ASN A 195 0.63 0.40 -13.71
N ALA A 196 0.35 -0.89 -13.87
CA ALA A 196 1.17 -1.96 -13.37
C ALA A 196 1.92 -2.63 -14.51
N LYS A 197 3.08 -3.16 -14.21
CA LYS A 197 3.87 -3.94 -15.14
C LYS A 197 3.86 -5.40 -14.71
N ILE A 198 3.72 -6.28 -15.67
CA ILE A 198 3.88 -7.73 -15.48
C ILE A 198 5.01 -8.23 -16.35
N PRO A 199 5.67 -9.34 -16.01
CA PRO A 199 6.60 -10.01 -16.90
C PRO A 199 5.89 -10.43 -18.18
N ASN A 200 6.51 -10.22 -19.34
CA ASN A 200 5.95 -10.62 -20.63
C ASN A 200 5.74 -12.13 -20.73
N ASN A 201 6.53 -12.91 -20.03
CA ASN A 201 6.37 -14.34 -19.95
C ASN A 201 6.01 -14.74 -18.51
N ILE A 202 4.75 -15.11 -18.29
CA ILE A 202 4.25 -15.54 -16.98
C ILE A 202 4.87 -16.89 -16.56
N HIS A 203 5.31 -17.70 -17.51
CA HIS A 203 5.93 -19.00 -17.24
C HIS A 203 7.42 -18.88 -16.90
N GLU A 204 8.03 -17.77 -17.27
CA GLU A 204 9.37 -17.39 -16.87
C GLU A 204 9.34 -15.97 -16.29
N PRO A 205 8.74 -15.78 -15.12
CA PRO A 205 8.64 -14.45 -14.52
C PRO A 205 9.99 -13.91 -14.03
N TYR A 206 11.05 -14.28 -14.68
CA TYR A 206 12.44 -14.14 -14.36
C TYR A 206 12.76 -14.96 -13.18
N ILE A 207 13.45 -15.53 -13.38
CA ILE A 207 14.46 -14.90 -13.00
C ILE A 207 15.17 -15.34 -11.85
N LYS A 208 14.63 -15.86 -10.93
CA LYS A 208 15.27 -16.65 -9.95
C LYS A 208 14.82 -18.08 -10.20
N ASP A 209 15.51 -18.77 -11.10
CA ASP A 209 15.48 -20.22 -11.01
C ASP A 209 16.21 -20.57 -9.70
N PRO A 210 15.48 -20.93 -8.62
CA PRO A 210 16.12 -21.29 -7.35
C PRO A 210 17.06 -22.50 -7.50
N ARG A 211 17.05 -23.13 -8.68
CA ARG A 211 17.93 -24.24 -9.06
C ARG A 211 19.19 -23.77 -9.80
N ASN A 212 19.27 -22.49 -10.16
CA ASN A 212 20.44 -21.94 -10.82
C ASN A 212 20.99 -20.73 -10.05
N PRO A 213 21.93 -20.97 -9.10
CA PRO A 213 22.51 -19.89 -8.29
C PRO A 213 23.22 -18.79 -9.10
N ALA A 214 23.60 -19.08 -10.34
CA ALA A 214 24.25 -18.09 -11.20
C ALA A 214 23.29 -16.98 -11.64
N LEU A 215 21.97 -17.20 -11.58
CA LEU A 215 20.94 -16.20 -11.88
C LEU A 215 20.56 -15.36 -10.66
N ASP A 216 21.03 -15.71 -9.46
CA ASP A 216 20.81 -14.92 -8.25
C ASP A 216 21.65 -13.64 -8.19
N THR A 217 22.56 -13.44 -9.14
CA THR A 217 23.47 -12.29 -9.19
C THR A 217 23.16 -11.33 -10.35
N LEU A 218 21.90 -11.23 -10.78
CA LEU A 218 21.52 -10.21 -11.74
C LEU A 218 21.82 -8.83 -11.15
N SER A 219 22.64 -8.08 -11.85
CA SER A 219 22.92 -6.68 -11.51
C SER A 219 21.65 -5.83 -11.68
N ASN A 220 21.57 -4.69 -11.00
CA ASN A 220 20.46 -3.75 -11.17
C ASN A 220 20.23 -3.37 -12.64
N VAL A 221 21.28 -3.31 -13.44
CA VAL A 221 21.24 -3.03 -14.89
C VAL A 221 20.53 -4.16 -15.66
N GLU A 222 20.74 -5.41 -15.28
CA GLU A 222 20.07 -6.55 -15.90
C GLU A 222 18.61 -6.63 -15.49
N LEU A 223 18.26 -6.21 -14.26
CA LEU A 223 16.88 -6.07 -13.78
C LEU A 223 16.13 -4.95 -14.51
N GLU A 224 16.81 -3.85 -14.87
CA GLU A 224 16.23 -2.76 -15.68
C GLU A 224 15.94 -3.19 -17.11
N ASN A 225 16.68 -4.15 -17.65
CA ASN A 225 16.52 -4.67 -19.03
C ASN A 225 15.44 -5.76 -19.12
N ILE A 226 14.76 -6.12 -18.04
CA ILE A 226 13.66 -7.07 -18.10
C ILE A 226 12.53 -6.47 -18.95
N ASN A 227 12.06 -7.25 -19.90
CA ASN A 227 10.95 -6.83 -20.75
C ASN A 227 9.62 -6.96 -19.98
N TRP A 228 9.17 -5.84 -19.43
CA TRP A 228 7.91 -5.75 -18.71
C TRP A 228 6.77 -5.40 -19.65
N GLY A 229 5.70 -6.19 -19.63
CA GLY A 229 4.46 -5.84 -20.30
C GLY A 229 3.61 -4.86 -19.48
N ASP A 230 2.97 -3.91 -20.15
CA ASP A 230 2.00 -3.01 -19.54
C ASP A 230 0.62 -3.67 -19.50
N ILE A 231 -0.08 -3.52 -18.37
CA ILE A 231 -1.46 -3.97 -18.22
C ILE A 231 -2.35 -2.74 -18.37
N SER A 232 -3.22 -2.78 -19.37
CA SER A 232 -4.35 -1.85 -19.51
C SER A 232 -5.62 -2.65 -19.83
N TYR A 233 -6.74 -2.32 -19.17
CA TYR A 233 -8.06 -2.88 -19.41
C TYR A 233 -9.03 -1.79 -19.82
#